data_57c909a79cfbd88a7e28846e3550a0d9
#
_entry.id   57c909a79cfbd88a7e28846e3550a0d9
#
_cell.length_a   1.000
_cell.length_b   1.000
_cell.length_c   1.000
_cell.angle_alpha   90.00
_cell.angle_beta   90.00
_cell.angle_gamma   90.00
#
_symmetry.space_group_name_H-M   'P 1'
#
loop_
_entity.id
_entity.type
_entity.pdbx_description
1 polymer ?
#
loop_
_entity_poly.entity_id
_entity_poly.type
_entity_poly.pdbx_seq_one_letter_code
_entity_poly.pdbx_strand_id
1 'polypeptide(L)'
;EDAHRRASDYQIVFLGDLIDRGDDSRGVVARAMTLTEEGEAAAIKGNHEELMLHAYDKSESIGVYFWAENGGDETITSYMLANGACDDWRDAVDKAHITWLRALPALIRDQARNLVFVHGGIDPRTFPHCRDEVHMWTRYNNFFEAGRWPNGSELEGLVVVHGHTQTADFRPHAKPRRINVDTGACFGGPLTDAVLAPGEG
;
A
#
# COMPACT_ATOMS: atom_id res chain seq x y z
N GLU A 1 -14.16 4.59 -7.72
CA GLU A 1 -15.43 4.56 -8.50
C GLU A 1 -15.20 4.52 -10.02
N ASP A 2 -14.19 5.18 -10.57
CA ASP A 2 -13.92 5.15 -12.03
C ASP A 2 -13.31 3.81 -12.50
N ALA A 3 -12.50 3.14 -11.68
CA ALA A 3 -11.97 1.81 -11.98
C ALA A 3 -13.10 0.77 -12.08
N HIS A 4 -14.10 0.88 -11.21
CA HIS A 4 -15.27 0.01 -11.17
C HIS A 4 -16.16 0.13 -12.44
N ARG A 5 -16.17 1.30 -13.08
CA ARG A 5 -16.96 1.52 -14.30
C ARG A 5 -16.30 1.01 -15.57
N ARG A 6 -15.00 0.66 -15.56
CA ARG A 6 -14.26 0.36 -16.79
C ARG A 6 -14.26 -1.11 -17.20
N ALA A 7 -14.46 -2.04 -16.28
CA ALA A 7 -14.59 -3.46 -16.67
C ALA A 7 -15.05 -4.37 -15.53
N SER A 8 -16.01 -5.22 -15.81
CA SER A 8 -16.40 -6.38 -14.97
C SER A 8 -15.29 -7.44 -14.84
N ASP A 9 -14.17 -7.29 -15.53
CA ASP A 9 -13.12 -8.30 -15.67
C ASP A 9 -11.78 -7.90 -15.04
N TYR A 10 -11.68 -6.72 -14.40
CA TYR A 10 -10.45 -6.28 -13.73
C TYR A 10 -10.55 -6.50 -12.22
N GLN A 11 -9.52 -7.11 -11.65
CA GLN A 11 -9.31 -7.14 -10.22
C GLN A 11 -8.53 -5.90 -9.78
N ILE A 12 -9.05 -5.19 -8.78
CA ILE A 12 -8.36 -4.05 -8.17
C ILE A 12 -7.28 -4.58 -7.22
N VAL A 13 -6.11 -3.96 -7.20
CA VAL A 13 -5.07 -4.19 -6.20
C VAL A 13 -4.71 -2.87 -5.52
N PHE A 14 -5.06 -2.74 -4.23
CA PHE A 14 -4.63 -1.62 -3.40
C PHE A 14 -3.20 -1.84 -2.93
N LEU A 15 -2.34 -0.83 -3.13
CA LEU A 15 -0.91 -0.93 -2.85
C LEU A 15 -0.50 -0.44 -1.44
N GLY A 16 -1.44 -0.41 -0.49
CA GLY A 16 -1.19 0.06 0.87
C GLY A 16 -1.28 1.58 1.03
N ASP A 17 -0.97 2.05 2.25
CA ASP A 17 -1.14 3.44 2.68
C ASP A 17 -2.58 3.93 2.46
N LEU A 18 -3.53 3.12 2.95
CA LEU A 18 -4.97 3.39 2.90
C LEU A 18 -5.41 4.40 3.98
N ILE A 19 -4.52 4.72 4.89
CA ILE A 19 -4.73 5.58 6.05
C ILE A 19 -3.73 6.75 6.04
N ASP A 20 -3.92 7.64 6.98
CA ASP A 20 -3.09 8.81 7.28
C ASP A 20 -3.21 9.96 6.26
N ARG A 21 -3.00 11.18 6.75
CA ARG A 21 -3.00 12.45 5.98
C ARG A 21 -4.34 12.84 5.34
N GLY A 22 -5.19 11.88 5.04
CA GLY A 22 -6.51 12.11 4.44
C GLY A 22 -7.62 12.21 5.50
N ASP A 23 -8.69 12.90 5.15
CA ASP A 23 -9.78 13.22 6.10
C ASP A 23 -10.66 12.02 6.47
N ASP A 24 -10.69 10.96 5.63
CA ASP A 24 -11.59 9.80 5.81
C ASP A 24 -10.86 8.45 5.73
N SER A 25 -9.80 8.28 6.52
CA SER A 25 -9.07 7.02 6.62
C SER A 25 -9.97 5.84 7.00
N ARG A 26 -10.90 6.06 7.95
CA ARG A 26 -11.87 5.03 8.35
C ARG A 26 -12.75 4.56 7.18
N GLY A 27 -13.29 5.50 6.40
CA GLY A 27 -14.13 5.19 5.26
C GLY A 27 -13.37 4.47 4.15
N VAL A 28 -12.12 4.85 3.91
CA VAL A 28 -11.22 4.15 2.95
C VAL A 28 -10.98 2.71 3.39
N VAL A 29 -10.62 2.48 4.66
CA VAL A 29 -10.41 1.11 5.20
C VAL A 29 -11.68 0.28 5.09
N ALA A 30 -12.83 0.82 5.51
CA ALA A 30 -14.12 0.13 5.42
C ALA A 30 -14.45 -0.27 3.96
N ARG A 31 -14.23 0.64 3.01
CA ARG A 31 -14.51 0.37 1.59
C ARG A 31 -13.54 -0.66 1.00
N ALA A 32 -12.25 -0.54 1.29
CA ALA A 32 -11.25 -1.50 0.83
C ALA A 32 -11.51 -2.90 1.40
N MET A 33 -11.84 -2.98 2.71
CA MET A 33 -12.22 -4.24 3.37
C MET A 33 -13.44 -4.87 2.68
N THR A 34 -14.52 -4.12 2.45
CA THR A 34 -15.71 -4.61 1.75
C THR A 34 -15.36 -5.18 0.37
N LEU A 35 -14.63 -4.44 -0.44
CA LEU A 35 -14.25 -4.88 -1.79
C LEU A 35 -13.38 -6.15 -1.77
N THR A 36 -12.52 -6.30 -0.76
CA THR A 36 -11.70 -7.52 -0.63
C THR A 36 -12.52 -8.72 -0.16
N GLU A 37 -13.49 -8.53 0.73
CA GLU A 37 -14.42 -9.58 1.18
C GLU A 37 -15.38 -10.04 0.06
N GLU A 38 -15.78 -9.12 -0.80
CA GLU A 38 -16.60 -9.41 -1.99
C GLU A 38 -15.81 -10.06 -3.14
N GLY A 39 -14.48 -10.13 -3.01
CA GLY A 39 -13.58 -10.69 -4.03
C GLY A 39 -13.34 -9.78 -5.24
N GLU A 40 -13.77 -8.52 -5.16
CA GLU A 40 -13.59 -7.51 -6.22
C GLU A 40 -12.20 -6.86 -6.18
N ALA A 41 -11.53 -6.92 -5.03
CA ALA A 41 -10.21 -6.36 -4.83
C ALA A 41 -9.28 -7.29 -4.06
N ALA A 42 -7.99 -7.02 -4.16
CA ALA A 42 -6.96 -7.45 -3.23
C ALA A 42 -6.28 -6.22 -2.63
N ALA A 43 -5.67 -6.36 -1.46
CA ALA A 43 -4.96 -5.28 -0.82
C ALA A 43 -3.66 -5.80 -0.21
N ILE A 44 -2.63 -4.96 -0.20
CA ILE A 44 -1.38 -5.19 0.53
C ILE A 44 -1.20 -4.13 1.59
N LYS A 45 -0.36 -4.44 2.58
CA LYS A 45 0.00 -3.54 3.65
C LYS A 45 1.05 -2.52 3.19
N GLY A 46 0.83 -1.23 3.49
CA GLY A 46 1.85 -0.20 3.41
C GLY A 46 2.54 0.03 4.76
N ASN A 47 3.50 0.92 4.78
CA ASN A 47 4.21 1.25 6.01
C ASN A 47 3.35 2.05 6.99
N HIS A 48 2.36 2.80 6.53
CA HIS A 48 1.45 3.53 7.40
C HIS A 48 0.53 2.59 8.18
N GLU A 49 0.01 1.52 7.58
CA GLU A 49 -0.73 0.48 8.30
C GLU A 49 0.16 -0.20 9.37
N GLU A 50 1.43 -0.45 9.07
CA GLU A 50 2.37 -1.01 10.05
C GLU A 50 2.60 -0.06 11.23
N LEU A 51 2.78 1.24 10.97
CA LEU A 51 2.92 2.26 12.01
C LEU A 51 1.69 2.33 12.92
N MET A 52 0.48 2.36 12.35
CA MET A 52 -0.77 2.33 13.11
C MET A 52 -0.88 1.08 13.98
N LEU A 53 -0.63 -0.10 13.42
CA LEU A 53 -0.71 -1.37 14.15
C LEU A 53 0.31 -1.42 15.29
N HIS A 54 1.53 -0.92 15.06
CA HIS A 54 2.55 -0.83 16.10
C HIS A 54 2.13 0.14 17.23
N ALA A 55 1.58 1.31 16.88
CA ALA A 55 1.06 2.28 17.84
C ALA A 55 -0.16 1.73 18.61
N TYR A 56 -1.00 0.93 17.95
CA TYR A 56 -2.16 0.28 18.55
C TYR A 56 -1.76 -0.77 19.59
N ASP A 57 -0.73 -1.57 19.31
CA ASP A 57 -0.29 -2.67 20.17
C ASP A 57 0.60 -2.23 21.33
N LYS A 58 1.41 -1.20 21.10
CA LYS A 58 2.35 -0.70 22.09
C LYS A 58 1.89 0.66 22.59
N SER A 59 1.44 0.69 23.82
CA SER A 59 1.03 1.93 24.50
C SER A 59 2.17 2.93 24.77
N GLU A 60 3.39 2.62 24.32
CA GLU A 60 4.54 3.50 24.47
C GLU A 60 4.34 4.78 23.64
N SER A 61 4.39 5.91 24.31
CA SER A 61 4.14 7.24 23.75
C SER A 61 4.97 7.55 22.48
N ILE A 62 6.17 6.98 22.37
CA ILE A 62 7.06 7.23 21.23
C ILE A 62 6.56 6.63 19.92
N GLY A 63 5.94 5.45 19.96
CA GLY A 63 5.37 4.82 18.76
C GLY A 63 4.15 5.58 18.25
N VAL A 64 3.28 6.01 19.17
CA VAL A 64 2.10 6.84 18.84
C VAL A 64 2.55 8.20 18.30
N TYR A 65 3.52 8.84 18.96
CA TYR A 65 4.05 10.13 18.51
C TYR A 65 4.64 10.04 17.08
N PHE A 66 5.46 9.02 16.83
CA PHE A 66 6.08 8.84 15.51
C PHE A 66 5.03 8.59 14.41
N TRP A 67 3.98 7.84 14.71
CA TRP A 67 2.88 7.63 13.76
C TRP A 67 2.08 8.92 13.53
N ALA A 68 1.74 9.66 14.61
CA ALA A 68 1.04 10.94 14.53
C ALA A 68 1.79 11.94 13.63
N GLU A 69 3.11 12.12 13.84
CA GLU A 69 3.97 12.98 13.00
C GLU A 69 3.99 12.56 11.51
N ASN A 70 3.60 11.34 11.21
CA ASN A 70 3.48 10.84 9.83
C ASN A 70 2.05 10.94 9.25
N GLY A 71 1.12 11.58 9.95
CA GLY A 71 -0.25 11.79 9.51
C GLY A 71 -1.27 10.86 10.17
N GLY A 72 -0.91 10.23 11.28
CA GLY A 72 -1.80 9.36 12.06
C GLY A 72 -2.88 10.14 12.81
N ASP A 73 -2.67 11.43 13.07
CA ASP A 73 -3.67 12.29 13.75
C ASP A 73 -4.95 12.41 12.91
N GLU A 74 -4.86 12.49 11.60
CA GLU A 74 -6.00 12.50 10.69
C GLU A 74 -6.76 11.16 10.76
N THR A 75 -6.03 10.04 10.84
CA THR A 75 -6.64 8.72 11.02
C THR A 75 -7.39 8.62 12.34
N ILE A 76 -6.77 9.02 13.46
CA ILE A 76 -7.42 9.07 14.77
C ILE A 76 -8.68 9.92 14.70
N THR A 77 -8.58 11.11 14.12
CA THR A 77 -9.70 12.04 13.96
C THR A 77 -10.84 11.42 13.16
N SER A 78 -10.54 10.75 12.05
CA SER A 78 -11.52 10.07 11.20
C SER A 78 -12.32 9.01 11.98
N TYR A 79 -11.66 8.19 12.79
CA TYR A 79 -12.33 7.20 13.64
C TYR A 79 -13.14 7.83 14.76
N MET A 80 -12.61 8.84 15.45
CA MET A 80 -13.32 9.54 16.52
C MET A 80 -14.56 10.30 16.02
N LEU A 81 -14.52 10.88 14.83
CA LEU A 81 -15.69 11.54 14.24
C LEU A 81 -16.80 10.55 13.91
N ALA A 82 -16.46 9.33 13.51
CA ALA A 82 -17.42 8.32 13.14
C ALA A 82 -17.99 7.54 14.34
N ASN A 83 -17.14 7.20 15.31
CA ASN A 83 -17.47 6.27 16.40
C ASN A 83 -17.62 6.95 17.77
N GLY A 84 -17.32 8.25 17.86
CA GLY A 84 -17.36 9.05 19.08
C GLY A 84 -15.98 9.30 19.68
N ALA A 85 -15.82 10.48 20.27
CA ALA A 85 -14.60 10.84 20.97
C ALA A 85 -14.45 10.03 22.27
N CYS A 86 -13.21 9.62 22.57
CA CYS A 86 -12.84 8.83 23.73
C CYS A 86 -11.47 9.28 24.29
N ASP A 87 -11.15 8.88 25.52
CA ASP A 87 -9.87 9.22 26.15
C ASP A 87 -8.70 8.46 25.51
N ASP A 88 -8.93 7.23 25.10
CA ASP A 88 -7.95 6.42 24.37
C ASP A 88 -8.42 6.24 22.92
N TRP A 89 -7.69 6.77 21.97
CA TRP A 89 -8.02 6.70 20.55
C TRP A 89 -8.29 5.28 20.05
N ARG A 90 -7.66 4.27 20.68
CA ARG A 90 -7.82 2.85 20.31
C ARG A 90 -9.25 2.34 20.53
N ASP A 91 -9.98 2.97 21.47
CA ASP A 91 -11.39 2.62 21.72
C ASP A 91 -12.31 3.11 20.61
N ALA A 92 -11.90 4.14 19.87
CA ALA A 92 -12.63 4.61 18.70
C ALA A 92 -12.40 3.74 17.44
N VAL A 93 -11.31 2.97 17.39
CA VAL A 93 -10.96 2.20 16.20
C VAL A 93 -11.77 0.91 16.10
N ASP A 94 -12.40 0.66 14.95
CA ASP A 94 -13.13 -0.57 14.67
C ASP A 94 -12.20 -1.80 14.77
N LYS A 95 -12.48 -2.72 15.67
CA LYS A 95 -11.64 -3.93 15.87
C LYS A 95 -11.59 -4.82 14.63
N ALA A 96 -12.64 -4.82 13.82
CA ALA A 96 -12.66 -5.53 12.56
C ALA A 96 -11.62 -4.95 11.58
N HIS A 97 -11.48 -3.62 11.52
CA HIS A 97 -10.47 -2.95 10.71
C HIS A 97 -9.05 -3.32 11.16
N ILE A 98 -8.77 -3.30 12.47
CA ILE A 98 -7.47 -3.74 13.00
C ILE A 98 -7.17 -5.19 12.63
N THR A 99 -8.16 -6.07 12.73
CA THR A 99 -8.00 -7.48 12.36
C THR A 99 -7.70 -7.64 10.88
N TRP A 100 -8.43 -6.92 10.02
CA TRP A 100 -8.23 -6.94 8.58
C TRP A 100 -6.86 -6.36 8.18
N LEU A 101 -6.49 -5.18 8.70
CA LEU A 101 -5.19 -4.55 8.42
C LEU A 101 -4.01 -5.46 8.81
N ARG A 102 -4.12 -6.21 9.93
CA ARG A 102 -3.09 -7.19 10.34
C ARG A 102 -2.95 -8.33 9.35
N ALA A 103 -4.06 -8.77 8.78
CA ALA A 103 -4.10 -9.90 7.86
C ALA A 103 -3.60 -9.55 6.45
N LEU A 104 -3.45 -8.26 6.12
CA LEU A 104 -2.95 -7.84 4.82
C LEU A 104 -1.52 -8.39 4.57
N PRO A 105 -1.27 -9.02 3.41
CA PRO A 105 0.08 -9.40 3.01
C PRO A 105 0.92 -8.16 2.67
N ALA A 106 2.24 -8.26 2.77
CA ALA A 106 3.16 -7.21 2.33
C ALA A 106 3.44 -7.27 0.81
N LEU A 107 3.07 -8.38 0.16
CA LEU A 107 3.31 -8.64 -1.25
C LEU A 107 2.21 -9.52 -1.84
N ILE A 108 1.82 -9.21 -3.08
CA ILE A 108 1.02 -10.11 -3.92
C ILE A 108 1.83 -10.44 -5.17
N ARG A 109 1.91 -11.73 -5.54
CA ARG A 109 2.57 -12.19 -6.78
C ARG A 109 1.54 -12.79 -7.74
N ASP A 110 1.45 -12.21 -8.92
CA ASP A 110 0.76 -12.82 -10.07
C ASP A 110 1.81 -13.55 -10.92
N GLN A 111 1.90 -14.87 -10.72
CA GLN A 111 2.85 -15.70 -11.43
C GLN A 111 2.53 -15.83 -12.92
N ALA A 112 1.25 -15.82 -13.28
CA ALA A 112 0.81 -15.99 -14.66
C ALA A 112 1.25 -14.81 -15.54
N ARG A 113 1.27 -13.59 -14.96
CA ARG A 113 1.68 -12.37 -15.66
C ARG A 113 3.08 -11.91 -15.30
N ASN A 114 3.77 -12.64 -14.42
CA ASN A 114 5.08 -12.28 -13.87
C ASN A 114 5.11 -10.88 -13.23
N LEU A 115 4.03 -10.55 -12.46
CA LEU A 115 3.87 -9.31 -11.75
C LEU A 115 4.06 -9.50 -10.25
N VAL A 116 4.61 -8.49 -9.62
CA VAL A 116 4.67 -8.36 -8.16
C VAL A 116 4.11 -7.00 -7.77
N PHE A 117 3.16 -7.01 -6.85
CA PHE A 117 2.58 -5.82 -6.23
C PHE A 117 3.15 -5.69 -4.83
N VAL A 118 3.79 -4.58 -4.55
CA VAL A 118 4.39 -4.22 -3.24
C VAL A 118 4.15 -2.75 -2.96
N HIS A 119 4.15 -2.37 -1.70
CA HIS A 119 4.03 -0.96 -1.36
C HIS A 119 5.27 -0.16 -1.74
N GLY A 120 6.44 -0.46 -1.17
CA GLY A 120 7.69 0.28 -1.39
C GLY A 120 8.60 -0.31 -2.46
N GLY A 121 8.76 -1.63 -2.49
CA GLY A 121 9.64 -2.30 -3.43
C GLY A 121 10.13 -3.67 -2.99
N ILE A 122 11.22 -4.11 -3.62
CA ILE A 122 11.91 -5.36 -3.30
C ILE A 122 13.42 -5.09 -3.12
N ASP A 123 14.14 -5.99 -2.45
CA ASP A 123 15.60 -6.07 -2.64
C ASP A 123 15.88 -7.11 -3.74
N PRO A 124 16.32 -6.69 -4.93
CA PRO A 124 16.56 -7.62 -6.05
C PRO A 124 17.61 -8.69 -5.79
N ARG A 125 18.45 -8.50 -4.76
CA ARG A 125 19.51 -9.47 -4.40
C ARG A 125 19.02 -10.61 -3.53
N THR A 126 17.91 -10.38 -2.80
CA THR A 126 17.34 -11.36 -1.85
C THR A 126 15.94 -11.81 -2.22
N PHE A 127 15.29 -11.18 -3.21
CA PHE A 127 13.97 -11.59 -3.69
C PHE A 127 14.01 -13.04 -4.24
N PRO A 128 13.05 -13.90 -3.92
CA PRO A 128 11.76 -13.62 -3.25
C PRO A 128 11.80 -13.69 -1.71
N HIS A 129 12.96 -13.85 -1.08
CA HIS A 129 13.12 -14.07 0.36
C HIS A 129 13.34 -12.76 1.15
N CYS A 130 12.82 -11.64 0.63
CA CYS A 130 12.82 -10.38 1.37
C CYS A 130 11.93 -10.48 2.62
N ARG A 131 12.29 -9.72 3.66
CA ARG A 131 11.39 -9.50 4.80
C ARG A 131 10.30 -8.50 4.44
N ASP A 132 9.16 -8.57 5.13
CA ASP A 132 8.01 -7.69 4.87
C ASP A 132 8.36 -6.20 4.97
N GLU A 133 9.25 -5.82 5.89
CA GLU A 133 9.70 -4.43 6.02
C GLU A 133 10.38 -3.92 4.73
N VAL A 134 11.07 -4.80 3.99
CA VAL A 134 11.66 -4.42 2.70
C VAL A 134 10.56 -4.06 1.72
N HIS A 135 9.46 -4.84 1.68
CA HIS A 135 8.36 -4.60 0.76
C HIS A 135 7.60 -3.30 1.07
N MET A 136 7.54 -2.90 2.34
CA MET A 136 6.83 -1.71 2.79
C MET A 136 7.69 -0.43 2.77
N TRP A 137 9.00 -0.53 3.03
CA TRP A 137 9.86 0.64 3.31
C TRP A 137 10.95 0.91 2.28
N THR A 138 11.06 0.13 1.21
CA THR A 138 12.18 0.28 0.27
C THR A 138 12.21 1.66 -0.38
N ARG A 139 13.34 2.36 -0.16
CA ARG A 139 13.75 3.60 -0.85
C ARG A 139 15.17 3.49 -1.40
N TYR A 140 15.68 2.27 -1.61
CA TYR A 140 17.06 2.03 -2.01
C TYR A 140 17.26 2.15 -3.52
N ASN A 141 18.34 2.78 -3.93
CA ASN A 141 18.71 2.94 -5.34
C ASN A 141 18.82 1.60 -6.09
N ASN A 142 19.26 0.53 -5.42
CA ASN A 142 19.35 -0.79 -6.04
C ASN A 142 17.99 -1.31 -6.55
N PHE A 143 16.89 -0.93 -5.94
CA PHE A 143 15.54 -1.20 -6.45
C PHE A 143 15.19 -0.27 -7.62
N PHE A 144 15.43 1.03 -7.48
CA PHE A 144 15.04 2.03 -8.47
C PHE A 144 15.85 1.95 -9.77
N GLU A 145 17.07 1.42 -9.72
CA GLU A 145 17.95 1.19 -10.86
C GLU A 145 17.76 -0.22 -11.44
N ALA A 146 16.56 -0.52 -11.95
CA ALA A 146 16.17 -1.86 -12.38
C ALA A 146 17.09 -2.47 -13.47
N GLY A 147 17.80 -1.64 -14.24
CA GLY A 147 18.82 -2.11 -15.18
C GLY A 147 20.06 -2.74 -14.52
N ARG A 148 20.22 -2.55 -13.21
CA ARG A 148 21.32 -3.13 -12.42
C ARG A 148 20.90 -4.31 -11.56
N TRP A 149 19.66 -4.77 -11.66
CA TRP A 149 19.22 -5.95 -10.94
C TRP A 149 20.03 -7.17 -11.38
N PRO A 150 20.39 -8.05 -10.45
CA PRO A 150 21.13 -9.25 -10.81
C PRO A 150 20.32 -10.14 -11.77
N ASN A 151 21.04 -10.95 -12.54
CA ASN A 151 20.41 -12.00 -13.32
C ASN A 151 19.96 -13.14 -12.38
N GLY A 152 18.77 -13.67 -12.61
CA GLY A 152 18.22 -14.77 -11.83
C GLY A 152 16.82 -15.11 -12.32
N SER A 153 16.44 -16.37 -12.24
CA SER A 153 15.14 -16.88 -12.70
C SER A 153 13.95 -16.17 -12.04
N GLU A 154 14.09 -15.78 -10.76
CA GLU A 154 13.03 -15.09 -10.03
C GLU A 154 12.80 -13.64 -10.47
N LEU A 155 13.80 -13.04 -11.11
CA LEU A 155 13.75 -11.67 -11.61
C LEU A 155 13.60 -11.58 -13.13
N GLU A 156 13.71 -12.69 -13.84
CA GLU A 156 13.60 -12.69 -15.30
C GLU A 156 12.19 -12.33 -15.74
N GLY A 157 12.08 -11.28 -16.55
CA GLY A 157 10.78 -10.76 -17.01
C GLY A 157 9.89 -10.17 -15.92
N LEU A 158 10.31 -10.16 -14.65
CA LEU A 158 9.52 -9.65 -13.54
C LEU A 158 9.25 -8.15 -13.67
N VAL A 159 8.00 -7.76 -13.48
CA VAL A 159 7.58 -6.35 -13.34
C VAL A 159 7.04 -6.11 -11.94
N VAL A 160 7.60 -5.13 -11.25
CA VAL A 160 7.17 -4.73 -9.90
C VAL A 160 6.32 -3.47 -9.98
N VAL A 161 5.08 -3.54 -9.51
CA VAL A 161 4.15 -2.42 -9.38
C VAL A 161 4.20 -1.92 -7.94
N HIS A 162 4.45 -0.63 -7.75
CA HIS A 162 4.67 -0.08 -6.41
C HIS A 162 4.25 1.39 -6.28
N GLY A 163 4.20 1.87 -5.02
CA GLY A 163 3.99 3.25 -4.60
C GLY A 163 5.09 3.76 -3.68
N HIS A 164 4.72 4.33 -2.52
CA HIS A 164 5.55 4.75 -1.38
C HIS A 164 6.53 5.89 -1.64
N THR A 165 7.14 5.91 -2.78
CA THR A 165 8.10 6.96 -3.16
C THR A 165 7.52 7.73 -4.33
N GLN A 166 6.94 8.88 -4.02
CA GLN A 166 6.30 9.73 -5.02
C GLN A 166 7.28 10.11 -6.14
N THR A 167 6.75 10.19 -7.35
CA THR A 167 7.50 10.69 -8.50
C THR A 167 7.67 12.21 -8.39
N ALA A 168 8.83 12.71 -8.79
CA ALA A 168 9.14 14.14 -8.67
C ALA A 168 8.28 15.04 -9.56
N ASP A 169 7.71 14.50 -10.63
CA ASP A 169 6.88 15.19 -11.61
C ASP A 169 5.38 14.91 -11.45
N PHE A 170 4.97 14.22 -10.37
CA PHE A 170 3.60 13.82 -10.09
C PHE A 170 2.94 13.04 -11.24
N ARG A 171 3.74 12.26 -12.00
CA ARG A 171 3.28 11.39 -13.08
C ARG A 171 3.68 9.94 -12.84
N PRO A 172 2.87 8.95 -13.25
CA PRO A 172 3.28 7.55 -13.12
C PRO A 172 4.50 7.26 -13.98
N HIS A 173 5.41 6.46 -13.46
CA HIS A 173 6.59 6.04 -14.19
C HIS A 173 6.51 4.55 -14.54
N ALA A 174 6.17 4.26 -15.79
CA ALA A 174 6.27 2.92 -16.37
C ALA A 174 7.66 2.75 -17.02
N LYS A 175 8.48 1.90 -16.42
CA LYS A 175 9.83 1.54 -16.93
C LYS A 175 9.91 0.02 -17.10
N PRO A 176 10.81 -0.49 -17.92
CA PRO A 176 11.06 -1.92 -17.93
C PRO A 176 11.28 -2.44 -16.50
N ARG A 177 10.59 -3.51 -16.10
CA ARG A 177 10.65 -4.17 -14.80
C ARG A 177 10.03 -3.40 -13.61
N ARG A 178 9.58 -2.16 -13.77
CA ARG A 178 9.07 -1.37 -12.63
C ARG A 178 8.03 -0.34 -13.04
N ILE A 179 6.87 -0.36 -12.38
CA ILE A 179 5.80 0.64 -12.54
C ILE A 179 5.58 1.32 -11.20
N ASN A 180 5.85 2.63 -11.15
CA ASN A 180 5.55 3.48 -9.99
C ASN A 180 4.27 4.26 -10.26
N VAL A 181 3.25 4.04 -9.42
CA VAL A 181 1.95 4.73 -9.51
C VAL A 181 1.78 5.80 -8.42
N ASP A 182 2.78 6.01 -7.57
CA ASP A 182 2.73 7.07 -6.55
C ASP A 182 3.00 8.43 -7.20
N THR A 183 1.95 9.15 -7.38
CA THR A 183 1.94 10.51 -7.94
C THR A 183 1.66 11.56 -6.88
N GLY A 184 1.89 11.25 -5.60
CA GLY A 184 1.84 12.19 -4.50
C GLY A 184 0.45 12.67 -4.13
N ALA A 185 -0.57 11.79 -4.16
CA ALA A 185 -1.96 12.17 -3.87
C ALA A 185 -2.11 12.91 -2.52
N CYS A 186 -1.42 12.45 -1.47
CA CYS A 186 -1.43 13.11 -0.16
C CYS A 186 -0.66 14.44 -0.11
N PHE A 187 0.06 14.80 -1.17
CA PHE A 187 0.79 16.07 -1.32
C PHE A 187 0.20 16.98 -2.41
N GLY A 188 -1.07 16.73 -2.78
CA GLY A 188 -1.78 17.53 -3.78
C GLY A 188 -1.60 17.05 -5.22
N GLY A 189 -0.90 15.95 -5.45
CA GLY A 189 -0.86 15.24 -6.73
C GLY A 189 -2.14 14.43 -6.99
N PRO A 190 -2.30 13.86 -8.19
CA PRO A 190 -3.45 13.01 -8.48
C PRO A 190 -3.33 11.65 -7.79
N LEU A 191 -4.46 11.01 -7.49
CA LEU A 191 -4.49 9.57 -7.21
C LEU A 191 -4.43 8.82 -8.55
N THR A 192 -3.46 7.93 -8.69
CA THR A 192 -3.17 7.25 -9.96
C THR A 192 -3.37 5.75 -9.85
N ASP A 193 -4.01 5.17 -10.86
CA ASP A 193 -4.09 3.73 -11.09
C ASP A 193 -3.32 3.34 -12.36
N ALA A 194 -2.89 2.07 -12.43
CA ALA A 194 -2.34 1.46 -13.63
C ALA A 194 -3.24 0.31 -14.08
N VAL A 195 -3.74 0.38 -15.30
CA VAL A 195 -4.49 -0.71 -15.91
C VAL A 195 -3.52 -1.64 -16.62
N LEU A 196 -3.41 -2.86 -16.09
CA LEU A 196 -2.54 -3.91 -16.62
C LEU A 196 -3.40 -4.86 -17.45
N ALA A 197 -3.39 -4.70 -18.76
CA ALA A 197 -4.12 -5.60 -19.67
C ALA A 197 -3.54 -7.03 -19.61
N PRO A 198 -4.35 -8.07 -19.87
CA PRO A 198 -3.84 -9.41 -20.10
C PRO A 198 -2.78 -9.34 -21.21
N GLY A 199 -1.60 -9.91 -20.98
CA GLY A 199 -0.58 -10.01 -22.04
C GLY A 199 -1.16 -10.79 -23.22
N GLU A 200 -0.93 -10.30 -24.44
CA GLU A 200 -1.08 -11.12 -25.63
C GLU A 200 -0.05 -12.25 -25.50
N GLY A 201 -0.53 -13.50 -25.38
CA GLY A 201 0.28 -14.70 -25.21
C GLY A 201 1.16 -15.04 -26.43
#